data_fc4ce99df9d31472564cb34353c84e90
#
_entry.id   fc4ce99df9d31472564cb34353c84e90
#
_cell.length_a   1.000
_cell.length_b   1.000
_cell.length_c   1.000
_cell.angle_alpha   90.00
_cell.angle_beta   90.00
_cell.angle_gamma   90.00
#
_symmetry.space_group_name_H-M   'P 1'
#
loop_
_entity.id
_entity.type
_entity.pdbx_description
1 polymer ?
#
loop_
_entity_poly.entity_id
_entity_poly.type
_entity_poly.pdbx_seq_one_letter_code
_entity_poly.pdbx_strand_id
1 'polypeptide(L)'
;MVTLLHFTLPDWLADRGRATAPDFPERFGRFAAEAAKRLGPHVRWWCTVNEPQVQMYQGYAADIWPPGVKDNALAVKAFEGPLRVHGKAALALRQGDADAQIGLASNMIFFEPSQRWNLLEQVVANPVSNGFNAPFAPHVVEEL
;
A
#
# COMPACT_ATOMS: atom_id res chain seq x y z
N MET A 1 17.70 3.94 -2.31
CA MET A 1 16.34 3.62 -1.84
C MET A 1 16.05 2.14 -2.10
N VAL A 2 15.39 1.47 -1.16
CA VAL A 2 14.94 0.08 -1.31
C VAL A 2 13.43 0.02 -1.10
N THR A 3 12.73 -0.72 -1.96
CA THR A 3 11.30 -1.04 -1.81
C THR A 3 11.17 -2.47 -1.31
N LEU A 4 10.48 -2.67 -0.17
CA LEU A 4 10.37 -3.98 0.46
C LEU A 4 9.24 -4.83 -0.11
N LEU A 5 8.10 -4.22 -0.40
CA LEU A 5 6.96 -4.89 -1.02
C LEU A 5 6.55 -4.18 -2.31
N HIS A 6 6.67 -4.88 -3.43
CA HIS A 6 6.30 -4.38 -4.75
C HIS A 6 5.44 -5.42 -5.48
N PHE A 7 4.16 -5.49 -5.07
CA PHE A 7 3.09 -6.33 -5.62
C PHE A 7 3.24 -7.84 -5.45
N THR A 8 4.45 -8.36 -5.51
CA THR A 8 4.69 -9.81 -5.45
C THR A 8 4.80 -10.31 -4.01
N LEU A 9 4.24 -11.47 -3.76
CA LEU A 9 4.28 -12.15 -2.46
C LEU A 9 4.82 -13.56 -2.68
N PRO A 10 5.53 -14.13 -1.70
CA PRO A 10 5.95 -15.53 -1.78
C PRO A 10 4.73 -16.46 -1.76
N ASP A 11 4.81 -17.60 -2.44
CA ASP A 11 3.70 -18.53 -2.64
C ASP A 11 3.06 -18.98 -1.32
N TRP A 12 3.89 -19.29 -0.31
CA TRP A 12 3.38 -19.68 1.01
C TRP A 12 2.49 -18.62 1.69
N LEU A 13 2.68 -17.33 1.37
CA LEU A 13 1.81 -16.26 1.87
C LEU A 13 0.59 -16.08 0.95
N ALA A 14 0.77 -16.32 -0.35
CA ALA A 14 -0.32 -16.33 -1.31
C ALA A 14 -1.39 -17.36 -0.91
N ASP A 15 -0.98 -18.56 -0.51
CA ASP A 15 -1.86 -19.65 -0.06
C ASP A 15 -2.58 -19.35 1.27
N ARG A 16 -2.12 -18.37 2.05
CA ARG A 16 -2.68 -17.98 3.35
C ARG A 16 -3.66 -16.80 3.31
N GLY A 17 -3.96 -16.29 2.13
CA GLY A 17 -4.88 -15.17 1.96
C GLY A 17 -4.21 -13.86 1.52
N ARG A 18 -2.93 -13.88 1.15
CA ARG A 18 -2.23 -12.71 0.60
C ARG A 18 -2.30 -11.48 1.52
N ALA A 19 -2.77 -10.35 1.00
CA ALA A 19 -2.94 -9.10 1.74
C ALA A 19 -3.95 -9.18 2.89
N THR A 20 -4.86 -10.17 2.87
CA THR A 20 -5.87 -10.37 3.93
C THR A 20 -5.44 -11.35 5.01
N ALA A 21 -4.25 -11.97 4.89
CA ALA A 21 -3.73 -12.90 5.89
C ALA A 21 -3.52 -12.18 7.24
N PRO A 22 -4.09 -12.68 8.34
CA PRO A 22 -4.05 -11.97 9.63
C PRO A 22 -2.65 -11.86 10.22
N ASP A 23 -1.75 -12.79 9.89
CA ASP A 23 -0.36 -12.80 10.35
C ASP A 23 0.64 -12.13 9.37
N PHE A 24 0.14 -11.56 8.26
CA PHE A 24 0.99 -10.90 7.27
C PHE A 24 1.78 -9.72 7.86
N PRO A 25 1.18 -8.78 8.62
CA PRO A 25 1.91 -7.66 9.18
C PRO A 25 3.08 -8.08 10.09
N GLU A 26 2.88 -9.07 10.96
CA GLU A 26 3.91 -9.56 11.85
C GLU A 26 5.05 -10.27 11.12
N ARG A 27 4.72 -11.06 10.10
CA ARG A 27 5.73 -11.73 9.26
C ARG A 27 6.54 -10.73 8.47
N PHE A 28 5.85 -9.72 7.93
CA PHE A 28 6.52 -8.67 7.17
C PHE A 28 7.39 -7.77 8.07
N GLY A 29 6.95 -7.47 9.29
CA GLY A 29 7.76 -6.77 10.28
C GLY A 29 9.09 -7.50 10.57
N ARG A 30 9.05 -8.85 10.71
CA ARG A 30 10.28 -9.65 10.86
C ARG A 30 11.18 -9.60 9.62
N PHE A 31 10.60 -9.63 8.43
CA PHE A 31 11.35 -9.47 7.19
C PHE A 31 12.00 -8.09 7.11
N ALA A 32 11.27 -7.02 7.46
CA ALA A 32 11.79 -5.66 7.49
C ALA A 32 12.93 -5.48 8.52
N ALA A 33 12.82 -6.11 9.69
CA ALA A 33 13.88 -6.12 10.69
C ALA A 33 15.16 -6.78 10.17
N GLU A 34 15.05 -7.91 9.49
CA GLU A 34 16.21 -8.58 8.90
C GLU A 34 16.80 -7.79 7.73
N ALA A 35 15.95 -7.13 6.92
CA ALA A 35 16.39 -6.21 5.88
C ALA A 35 17.15 -5.01 6.47
N ALA A 36 16.62 -4.41 7.53
CA ALA A 36 17.32 -3.32 8.25
C ALA A 36 18.70 -3.74 8.75
N LYS A 37 18.78 -4.90 9.38
CA LYS A 37 20.04 -5.45 9.91
C LYS A 37 21.10 -5.64 8.82
N ARG A 38 20.71 -6.15 7.66
CA ARG A 38 21.65 -6.46 6.57
C ARG A 38 21.98 -5.29 5.67
N LEU A 39 20.98 -4.45 5.40
CA LEU A 39 21.08 -3.39 4.39
C LEU A 39 21.14 -1.99 5.02
N GLY A 40 20.75 -1.82 6.29
CA GLY A 40 20.71 -0.54 6.98
C GLY A 40 21.99 0.28 6.84
N PRO A 41 23.19 -0.30 6.99
CA PRO A 41 24.45 0.43 6.81
C PRO A 41 24.63 1.07 5.42
N HIS A 42 23.85 0.63 4.42
CA HIS A 42 23.96 1.05 3.02
C HIS A 42 22.71 1.76 2.50
N VAL A 43 21.57 1.72 3.25
CA VAL A 43 20.27 2.17 2.78
C VAL A 43 19.65 3.13 3.78
N ARG A 44 19.52 4.39 3.40
CA ARG A 44 18.85 5.42 4.20
C ARG A 44 17.35 5.56 3.87
N TRP A 45 16.96 5.27 2.62
CA TRP A 45 15.60 5.50 2.12
C TRP A 45 14.87 4.16 1.91
N TRP A 46 13.75 3.99 2.59
CA TRP A 46 12.96 2.76 2.55
C TRP A 46 11.54 3.05 2.10
N CYS A 47 11.11 2.37 1.05
CA CYS A 47 9.70 2.26 0.68
C CYS A 47 9.19 0.92 1.21
N THR A 48 8.31 0.94 2.19
CA THR A 48 7.81 -0.30 2.80
C THR A 48 6.87 -1.05 1.89
N VAL A 49 5.91 -0.33 1.29
CA VAL A 49 4.88 -0.85 0.39
C VAL A 49 4.74 0.06 -0.81
N ASN A 50 4.73 -0.51 -2.00
CA ASN A 50 4.46 0.19 -3.23
C ASN A 50 2.97 0.07 -3.60
N GLU A 51 2.31 1.22 -3.78
CA GLU A 51 0.98 1.40 -4.36
C GLU A 51 -0.08 0.38 -3.88
N PRO A 52 -0.36 0.30 -2.57
CA PRO A 52 -1.29 -0.68 -2.04
C PRO A 52 -2.69 -0.60 -2.65
N GLN A 53 -3.15 0.61 -3.05
CA GLN A 53 -4.43 0.80 -3.72
C GLN A 53 -4.48 0.16 -5.11
N VAL A 54 -3.35 0.17 -5.83
CA VAL A 54 -3.28 -0.48 -7.16
C VAL A 54 -3.39 -1.98 -7.00
N GLN A 55 -2.67 -2.57 -6.04
CA GLN A 55 -2.76 -3.99 -5.74
C GLN A 55 -4.18 -4.39 -5.31
N MET A 56 -4.82 -3.59 -4.47
CA MET A 56 -6.21 -3.79 -4.04
C MET A 56 -7.17 -3.75 -5.23
N TYR A 57 -7.09 -2.72 -6.05
CA TYR A 57 -7.98 -2.57 -7.20
C TYR A 57 -7.79 -3.68 -8.22
N GLN A 58 -6.56 -3.92 -8.66
CA GLN A 58 -6.26 -4.89 -9.72
C GLN A 58 -6.54 -6.33 -9.30
N GLY A 59 -6.24 -6.68 -8.04
CA GLY A 59 -6.38 -8.06 -7.57
C GLY A 59 -7.74 -8.40 -6.98
N TYR A 60 -8.43 -7.43 -6.38
CA TYR A 60 -9.63 -7.72 -5.58
C TYR A 60 -10.91 -7.06 -6.10
N ALA A 61 -10.80 -5.95 -6.84
CA ALA A 61 -11.96 -5.27 -7.41
C ALA A 61 -12.13 -5.53 -8.91
N ALA A 62 -11.04 -5.52 -9.68
CA ALA A 62 -11.06 -5.59 -11.14
C ALA A 62 -10.82 -6.98 -11.73
N ASP A 63 -10.39 -7.96 -10.92
CA ASP A 63 -10.10 -9.34 -11.38
C ASP A 63 -9.02 -9.39 -12.48
N ILE A 64 -8.01 -8.54 -12.40
CA ILE A 64 -6.93 -8.47 -13.42
C ILE A 64 -5.67 -9.18 -12.92
N TRP A 65 -5.32 -9.00 -11.63
CA TRP A 65 -4.16 -9.63 -11.00
C TRP A 65 -4.57 -10.71 -9.98
N PRO A 66 -3.69 -11.62 -9.61
CA PRO A 66 -3.96 -12.49 -8.48
C PRO A 66 -4.28 -11.71 -7.19
N PRO A 67 -5.29 -12.13 -6.41
CA PRO A 67 -5.96 -13.45 -6.44
C PRO A 67 -7.08 -13.60 -7.48
N GLY A 68 -7.39 -12.60 -8.27
CA GLY A 68 -8.40 -12.72 -9.32
C GLY A 68 -9.82 -12.83 -8.76
N VAL A 69 -10.15 -11.97 -7.81
CA VAL A 69 -11.51 -11.88 -7.25
C VAL A 69 -12.15 -10.56 -7.66
N LYS A 70 -13.49 -10.54 -7.68
CA LYS A 70 -14.29 -9.36 -7.98
C LYS A 70 -15.22 -9.10 -6.81
N ASP A 71 -14.64 -8.65 -5.70
CA ASP A 71 -15.34 -8.43 -4.43
C ASP A 71 -14.86 -7.13 -3.78
N ASN A 72 -15.73 -6.11 -3.80
CA ASN A 72 -15.40 -4.79 -3.25
C ASN A 72 -15.24 -4.80 -1.71
N ALA A 73 -15.95 -5.65 -0.99
CA ALA A 73 -15.82 -5.76 0.45
C ALA A 73 -14.48 -6.40 0.82
N LEU A 74 -14.06 -7.41 0.07
CA LEU A 74 -12.75 -8.03 0.23
C LEU A 74 -11.62 -7.07 -0.21
N ALA A 75 -11.86 -6.25 -1.23
CA ALA A 75 -10.92 -5.22 -1.68
C ALA A 75 -10.59 -4.23 -0.54
N VAL A 76 -11.59 -3.75 0.20
CA VAL A 76 -11.36 -2.87 1.35
C VAL A 76 -10.48 -3.55 2.41
N LYS A 77 -10.77 -4.81 2.77
CA LYS A 77 -9.93 -5.59 3.71
C LYS A 77 -8.50 -5.79 3.17
N ALA A 78 -8.38 -6.05 1.88
CA ALA A 78 -7.10 -6.21 1.22
C ALA A 78 -6.27 -4.92 1.19
N PHE A 79 -6.92 -3.76 1.30
CA PHE A 79 -6.25 -2.48 1.44
C PHE A 79 -5.72 -2.22 2.86
N GLU A 80 -6.47 -2.62 3.89
CA GLU A 80 -6.03 -2.48 5.29
C GLU A 80 -4.75 -3.28 5.61
N GLY A 81 -4.59 -4.47 5.00
CA GLY A 81 -3.43 -5.32 5.23
C GLY A 81 -2.10 -4.64 4.96
N PRO A 82 -1.86 -4.09 3.77
CA PRO A 82 -0.67 -3.30 3.43
C PRO A 82 -0.42 -2.09 4.33
N LEU A 83 -1.46 -1.42 4.84
CA LEU A 83 -1.28 -0.31 5.79
C LEU A 83 -0.73 -0.81 7.13
N ARG A 84 -1.27 -1.90 7.67
CA ARG A 84 -0.73 -2.56 8.88
C ARG A 84 0.69 -3.08 8.66
N VAL A 85 0.97 -3.59 7.46
CA VAL A 85 2.31 -4.00 7.04
C VAL A 85 3.28 -2.82 7.06
N HIS A 86 2.85 -1.66 6.55
CA HIS A 86 3.64 -0.43 6.61
C HIS A 86 4.01 -0.06 8.05
N GLY A 87 3.04 0.01 8.95
CA GLY A 87 3.28 0.34 10.35
C GLY A 87 4.26 -0.61 11.03
N LYS A 88 4.08 -1.94 10.85
CA LYS A 88 5.01 -2.94 11.41
C LYS A 88 6.42 -2.86 10.82
N ALA A 89 6.51 -2.65 9.52
CA ALA A 89 7.80 -2.48 8.84
C ALA A 89 8.50 -1.19 9.27
N ALA A 90 7.79 -0.08 9.38
CA ALA A 90 8.34 1.20 9.80
C ALA A 90 8.93 1.12 11.22
N LEU A 91 8.20 0.51 12.15
CA LEU A 91 8.70 0.26 13.51
C LEU A 91 9.99 -0.58 13.50
N ALA A 92 10.00 -1.67 12.74
CA ALA A 92 11.15 -2.56 12.65
C ALA A 92 12.38 -1.88 12.03
N LEU A 93 12.19 -1.08 10.98
CA LEU A 93 13.25 -0.32 10.32
C LEU A 93 13.85 0.75 11.27
N ARG A 94 13.00 1.50 12.00
CA ARG A 94 13.46 2.52 12.96
C ARG A 94 14.22 1.93 14.15
N GLN A 95 13.89 0.71 14.56
CA GLN A 95 14.67 -0.01 15.59
C GLN A 95 16.08 -0.37 15.11
N GLY A 96 16.24 -0.59 13.82
CA GLY A 96 17.56 -0.88 13.22
C GLY A 96 18.37 0.38 12.90
N ASP A 97 17.71 1.48 12.53
CA ASP A 97 18.29 2.77 12.19
C ASP A 97 17.30 3.89 12.50
N ALA A 98 17.57 4.67 13.54
CA ALA A 98 16.70 5.78 13.95
C ALA A 98 16.61 6.92 12.90
N ASP A 99 17.63 7.06 12.06
CA ASP A 99 17.71 8.09 11.01
C ASP A 99 17.15 7.62 9.68
N ALA A 100 16.65 6.38 9.60
CA ALA A 100 16.05 5.84 8.40
C ALA A 100 14.85 6.69 7.93
N GLN A 101 14.87 7.04 6.65
CA GLN A 101 13.75 7.73 6.00
C GLN A 101 12.79 6.67 5.45
N ILE A 102 11.60 6.59 6.04
CA ILE A 102 10.66 5.50 5.80
C ILE A 102 9.35 6.07 5.29
N GLY A 103 8.85 5.49 4.21
CA GLY A 103 7.57 5.85 3.63
C GLY A 103 6.93 4.70 2.88
N LEU A 104 5.76 4.93 2.32
CA LEU A 104 5.13 4.11 1.30
C LEU A 104 5.00 4.91 0.01
N ALA A 105 4.91 4.24 -1.12
CA ALA A 105 4.60 4.89 -2.38
C ALA A 105 3.10 4.80 -2.64
N SER A 106 2.47 5.94 -2.91
CA SER A 106 1.06 6.01 -3.28
C SER A 106 0.92 6.42 -4.74
N ASN A 107 0.06 5.70 -5.48
CA ASN A 107 -0.35 6.13 -6.81
C ASN A 107 -1.52 7.10 -6.68
N MET A 108 -1.29 8.35 -6.95
CA MET A 108 -2.32 9.39 -6.93
C MET A 108 -2.76 9.71 -8.35
N ILE A 109 -4.05 9.61 -8.60
CA ILE A 109 -4.66 9.89 -9.91
C ILE A 109 -5.62 11.06 -9.75
N PHE A 110 -5.43 12.08 -10.57
CA PHE A 110 -6.34 13.21 -10.68
C PHE A 110 -7.16 13.08 -11.97
N PHE A 111 -8.47 13.07 -11.82
CA PHE A 111 -9.40 13.12 -12.92
C PHE A 111 -9.90 14.56 -13.05
N GLU A 112 -9.67 15.15 -14.20
CA GLU A 112 -10.16 16.49 -14.51
C GLU A 112 -11.25 16.42 -15.58
N PRO A 113 -12.26 17.30 -15.52
CA PRO A 113 -13.21 17.42 -16.60
C PRO A 113 -12.51 17.86 -17.88
N SER A 114 -12.85 17.27 -19.01
CA SER A 114 -12.31 17.64 -20.32
C SER A 114 -12.65 19.12 -20.65
N GLN A 115 -13.80 19.56 -20.15
CA GLN A 115 -14.24 20.95 -20.27
C GLN A 115 -14.58 21.50 -18.88
N ARG A 116 -13.77 22.45 -18.38
CA ARG A 116 -13.91 23.02 -17.02
C ARG A 116 -15.26 23.65 -16.72
N TRP A 117 -16.00 24.09 -17.75
CA TRP A 117 -17.34 24.65 -17.59
C TRP A 117 -18.46 23.59 -17.65
N ASN A 118 -18.16 22.33 -17.97
CA ASN A 118 -19.12 21.24 -17.99
C ASN A 118 -19.39 20.70 -16.57
N LEU A 119 -20.50 21.11 -15.99
CA LEU A 119 -20.88 20.73 -14.62
C LEU A 119 -21.10 19.21 -14.48
N LEU A 120 -21.57 18.53 -15.52
CA LEU A 120 -21.76 17.07 -15.48
C LEU A 120 -20.42 16.34 -15.38
N GLU A 121 -19.43 16.79 -16.14
CA GLU A 121 -18.08 16.21 -16.05
C GLU A 121 -17.43 16.50 -14.68
N GLN A 122 -17.65 17.68 -14.10
CA GLN A 122 -17.16 18.01 -12.75
C GLN A 122 -17.78 17.12 -11.68
N VAL A 123 -19.10 16.87 -11.77
CA VAL A 123 -19.81 15.99 -10.82
C VAL A 123 -19.30 14.55 -10.87
N VAL A 124 -18.73 14.11 -11.99
CA VAL A 124 -18.13 12.78 -12.12
C VAL A 124 -16.64 12.80 -11.73
N ALA A 125 -15.87 13.74 -12.26
CA ALA A 125 -14.42 13.78 -12.09
C ALA A 125 -14.00 13.97 -10.62
N ASN A 126 -14.63 14.88 -9.90
CA ASN A 126 -14.27 15.18 -8.52
C ASN A 126 -14.50 14.01 -7.54
N PRO A 127 -15.65 13.33 -7.50
CA PRO A 127 -15.86 12.15 -6.66
C PRO A 127 -14.92 11.00 -7.01
N VAL A 128 -14.61 10.78 -8.29
CA VAL A 128 -13.70 9.71 -8.72
C VAL A 128 -12.27 10.01 -8.26
N SER A 129 -11.79 11.26 -8.44
CA SER A 129 -10.47 11.68 -7.94
C SER A 129 -10.37 11.54 -6.42
N ASN A 130 -11.39 12.03 -5.71
CA ASN A 130 -11.42 11.97 -4.25
C ASN A 130 -11.52 10.52 -3.77
N GLY A 131 -12.39 9.70 -4.34
CA GLY A 131 -12.56 8.30 -3.97
C GLY A 131 -11.32 7.45 -4.19
N PHE A 132 -10.55 7.74 -5.24
CA PHE A 132 -9.30 7.04 -5.50
C PHE A 132 -8.18 7.43 -4.52
N ASN A 133 -8.10 8.70 -4.13
CA ASN A 133 -7.02 9.24 -3.32
C ASN A 133 -7.36 9.28 -1.81
N ALA A 134 -8.64 9.37 -1.43
CA ALA A 134 -9.10 9.51 -0.05
C ALA A 134 -8.61 8.44 0.94
N PRO A 135 -8.43 7.16 0.56
CA PRO A 135 -7.95 6.15 1.49
C PRO A 135 -6.59 6.45 2.13
N PHE A 136 -5.81 7.39 1.57
CA PHE A 136 -4.49 7.75 2.07
C PHE A 136 -4.48 9.00 2.95
N ALA A 137 -5.46 9.88 2.80
CA ALA A 137 -5.44 11.18 3.48
C ALA A 137 -5.48 11.10 5.02
N PRO A 138 -6.26 10.21 5.66
CA PRO A 138 -6.31 10.12 7.12
C PRO A 138 -5.17 9.30 7.74
N HIS A 139 -4.66 8.29 7.04
CA HIS A 139 -3.74 7.29 7.62
C HIS A 139 -2.26 7.67 7.54
N VAL A 140 -1.91 8.59 6.66
CA VAL A 140 -0.52 9.06 6.52
C VAL A 140 -0.15 10.11 7.57
N VAL A 141 -1.14 10.76 8.18
CA VAL A 141 -0.93 11.89 9.11
C VAL A 141 -0.93 11.45 10.58
N GLU A 142 -1.55 10.31 10.93
CA GLU A 142 -1.67 9.87 12.33
C GLU A 142 -0.52 8.96 12.81
N GLU A 143 0.34 8.47 11.92
CA GLU A 143 1.45 7.57 12.28
C GLU A 143 2.86 8.18 12.07
N LEU A 144 2.95 9.50 11.80
CA LEU A 144 4.21 10.26 11.76
C LEU A 144 4.42 11.01 13.08
#